data_61543f125c730edaeb89cb46a4c7f230
#
_entry.id   61543f125c730edaeb89cb46a4c7f230
#
_cell.length_a   1.000
_cell.length_b   1.000
_cell.length_c   1.000
_cell.angle_alpha   90.00
_cell.angle_beta   90.00
_cell.angle_gamma   90.00
#
_symmetry.space_group_name_H-M   'P 1'
#
loop_
_entity.id
_entity.type
_entity.pdbx_description
1 polymer ?
#
loop_
_entity_poly.entity_id
_entity_poly.type
_entity_poly.pdbx_seq_one_letter_code
_entity_poly.pdbx_strand_id
1 'polypeptide(L)'
;ITELKREKIAPAVIAELCRYHPSEVLMNPGLLDCREITAYIKKNMDCAVELVEEERYAPGLVAISLENQFGRDWAAKTGIAEDGLVRLAMAALLEYLHDTQIKGVERLKTVITYNEAQFMSLSPVTRANLELTETLRGREKRGTLLWVLDKTSTAMGKRMLRSWIEQPLISSAAINRRLNAVESLVNQTMQRGDLIEQLHYIADLERLMTRAVYGSATPKEIYTMAQTCERLPELRAQAESCSCPELTALAGQIDLLDDVKTAILAAIDPEAPSTLKDGGVIAKGYHPEVDELRSIRDNTKGVLAQLETRLRQETGIPKLKIGYNHVFGYYIEVSNSYKSMVPETYIRKQTLTSGERYITQELKELESKILGAHERLIALEHRLFSELLETIGGQLDRIQRTANAVAELDVLAALAQVAAENNYCRPVVDDSDELTITEGRHPVVEQMLKGSLFVPNDTRLNCTTDRCLIITGPNMAGLSLIHISEPTRPLYIS
;
A
#
# COMPACT_ATOMS: atom_id res chain seq x y z
N ILE A 1 -0.62 6.13 18.00
CA ILE A 1 -0.84 7.31 18.87
C ILE A 1 0.24 7.35 19.95
N THR A 2 0.73 8.54 20.31
CA THR A 2 1.72 8.72 21.38
C THR A 2 1.43 10.00 22.15
N GLU A 3 1.86 10.06 23.42
CA GLU A 3 1.85 11.24 24.25
C GLU A 3 3.29 11.67 24.53
N LEU A 4 3.62 12.91 24.18
CA LEU A 4 4.97 13.46 24.34
C LEU A 4 5.08 14.15 25.70
N LYS A 5 5.87 13.57 26.61
CA LYS A 5 6.13 14.08 27.98
C LYS A 5 7.56 14.57 28.11
N ARG A 6 7.92 15.71 27.52
CA ARG A 6 9.29 16.26 27.59
C ARG A 6 9.28 17.74 27.96
N GLU A 7 10.32 18.21 28.63
CA GLU A 7 10.52 19.63 28.93
C GLU A 7 10.61 20.49 27.66
N LYS A 8 11.06 19.91 26.51
CA LYS A 8 11.13 20.55 25.20
C LYS A 8 10.24 19.83 24.21
N ILE A 9 8.98 20.22 24.15
CA ILE A 9 7.97 19.57 23.29
C ILE A 9 8.25 19.81 21.80
N ALA A 10 8.67 21.02 21.39
CA ALA A 10 8.85 21.35 19.97
C ALA A 10 9.81 20.41 19.22
N PRO A 11 11.02 20.10 19.72
CA PRO A 11 11.89 19.11 19.07
C PRO A 11 11.29 17.72 18.97
N ALA A 12 10.51 17.29 19.97
CA ALA A 12 9.86 15.98 19.94
C ALA A 12 8.74 15.93 18.88
N VAL A 13 7.88 16.95 18.81
CA VAL A 13 6.85 17.06 17.74
C VAL A 13 7.50 17.12 16.37
N ILE A 14 8.56 17.90 16.19
CA ILE A 14 9.30 17.98 14.93
C ILE A 14 9.89 16.61 14.55
N ALA A 15 10.41 15.85 15.51
CA ALA A 15 10.92 14.50 15.26
C ALA A 15 9.81 13.56 14.76
N GLU A 16 8.62 13.62 15.35
CA GLU A 16 7.46 12.82 14.90
C GLU A 16 6.95 13.28 13.53
N LEU A 17 6.88 14.57 13.25
CA LEU A 17 6.54 15.08 11.91
C LEU A 17 7.53 14.61 10.86
N CYS A 18 8.82 14.60 11.15
CA CYS A 18 9.86 14.04 10.28
C CYS A 18 9.72 12.53 10.09
N ARG A 19 9.22 11.86 11.12
CA ARG A 19 9.03 10.41 11.11
C ARG A 19 7.92 9.97 10.16
N TYR A 20 6.78 10.65 10.22
CA TYR A 20 5.58 10.24 9.49
C TYR A 20 5.45 10.92 8.13
N HIS A 21 6.13 12.03 7.88
CA HIS A 21 6.00 12.83 6.66
C HIS A 21 4.53 13.01 6.22
N PRO A 22 3.65 13.50 7.12
CA PRO A 22 2.23 13.59 6.82
C PRO A 22 1.99 14.52 5.62
N SER A 23 1.01 14.16 4.79
CA SER A 23 0.52 15.02 3.70
C SER A 23 -0.41 16.11 4.24
N GLU A 24 -0.95 15.91 5.44
CA GLU A 24 -1.88 16.80 6.10
C GLU A 24 -1.68 16.76 7.62
N VAL A 25 -1.73 17.94 8.25
CA VAL A 25 -1.55 18.12 9.69
C VAL A 25 -2.74 18.84 10.27
N LEU A 26 -3.44 18.20 11.18
CA LEU A 26 -4.49 18.83 11.97
C LEU A 26 -3.88 19.40 13.24
N MET A 27 -4.08 20.69 13.48
CA MET A 27 -3.50 21.38 14.63
C MET A 27 -4.58 22.06 15.48
N ASN A 28 -4.42 22.01 16.79
CA ASN A 28 -5.19 22.90 17.64
C ASN A 28 -4.65 24.32 17.57
N PRO A 29 -5.49 25.38 17.74
CA PRO A 29 -5.05 26.75 17.62
C PRO A 29 -3.89 27.14 18.56
N GLY A 30 -3.84 26.55 19.77
CA GLY A 30 -2.76 26.81 20.74
C GLY A 30 -1.37 26.40 20.24
N LEU A 31 -1.27 25.51 19.26
CA LEU A 31 0.01 25.11 18.69
C LEU A 31 0.61 26.17 17.75
N LEU A 32 -0.20 27.13 17.27
CA LEU A 32 0.26 28.28 16.46
C LEU A 32 1.27 29.15 17.20
N ASP A 33 1.18 29.23 18.53
CA ASP A 33 2.09 30.01 19.37
C ASP A 33 3.49 29.36 19.43
N CYS A 34 3.59 28.08 19.10
CA CYS A 34 4.86 27.36 19.02
C CYS A 34 5.57 27.63 17.69
N ARG A 35 6.28 28.75 17.61
CA ARG A 35 6.94 29.24 16.39
C ARG A 35 7.93 28.23 15.78
N GLU A 36 8.56 27.39 16.59
CA GLU A 36 9.52 26.38 16.10
C GLU A 36 8.83 25.32 15.25
N ILE A 37 7.67 24.82 15.68
CA ILE A 37 6.89 23.79 14.96
C ILE A 37 6.31 24.38 13.68
N THR A 38 5.65 25.54 13.76
CA THR A 38 5.02 26.18 12.61
C THR A 38 6.04 26.59 11.54
N ALA A 39 7.20 27.12 11.96
CA ALA A 39 8.29 27.44 11.04
C ALA A 39 8.88 26.19 10.39
N TYR A 40 8.99 25.10 11.15
CA TYR A 40 9.48 23.82 10.62
C TYR A 40 8.55 23.27 9.54
N ILE A 41 7.25 23.18 9.83
CA ILE A 41 6.22 22.73 8.88
C ILE A 41 6.30 23.56 7.59
N LYS A 42 6.24 24.88 7.71
CA LYS A 42 6.24 25.80 6.56
C LYS A 42 7.50 25.70 5.69
N LYS A 43 8.66 25.44 6.30
CA LYS A 43 9.95 25.47 5.59
C LYS A 43 10.34 24.10 5.01
N ASN A 44 9.99 23.01 5.70
CA ASN A 44 10.56 21.70 5.45
C ASN A 44 9.53 20.65 5.01
N MET A 45 8.23 20.97 5.05
CA MET A 45 7.16 20.03 4.71
C MET A 45 6.29 20.58 3.59
N ASP A 46 5.92 19.71 2.67
CA ASP A 46 4.90 19.96 1.66
C ASP A 46 3.61 19.25 2.10
N CYS A 47 2.91 19.88 3.07
CA CYS A 47 1.69 19.33 3.65
C CYS A 47 0.64 20.42 3.85
N ALA A 48 -0.63 20.03 3.75
CA ALA A 48 -1.74 20.89 4.14
C ALA A 48 -1.79 21.02 5.68
N VAL A 49 -2.14 22.20 6.18
CA VAL A 49 -2.33 22.44 7.62
C VAL A 49 -3.74 22.93 7.84
N GLU A 50 -4.51 22.22 8.65
CA GLU A 50 -5.85 22.58 9.04
C GLU A 50 -5.93 22.81 10.55
N LEU A 51 -6.64 23.88 10.93
CA LEU A 51 -6.86 24.21 12.33
C LEU A 51 -8.17 23.58 12.80
N VAL A 52 -8.08 22.80 13.85
CA VAL A 52 -9.24 22.18 14.48
C VAL A 52 -9.85 23.17 15.47
N GLU A 53 -11.12 23.48 15.32
CA GLU A 53 -11.87 24.38 16.21
C GLU A 53 -11.87 23.87 17.66
N GLU A 54 -11.74 24.78 18.64
CA GLU A 54 -11.67 24.41 20.06
C GLU A 54 -12.92 23.65 20.55
N GLU A 55 -14.06 23.90 19.95
CA GLU A 55 -15.33 23.24 20.27
C GLU A 55 -15.28 21.72 20.06
N ARG A 56 -14.44 21.25 19.13
CA ARG A 56 -14.26 19.79 18.87
C ARG A 56 -13.54 19.07 20.01
N TYR A 57 -12.90 19.81 20.91
CA TYR A 57 -12.28 19.24 22.11
C TYR A 57 -13.22 19.26 23.33
N ALA A 58 -14.48 19.68 23.18
CA ALA A 58 -15.45 19.68 24.27
C ALA A 58 -15.68 18.26 24.82
N PRO A 59 -15.65 18.04 26.15
CA PRO A 59 -15.68 16.70 26.74
C PRO A 59 -16.87 15.86 26.28
N GLY A 60 -18.03 16.47 26.07
CA GLY A 60 -19.22 15.76 25.59
C GLY A 60 -19.11 15.26 24.16
N LEU A 61 -18.56 16.06 23.25
CA LEU A 61 -18.34 15.67 21.86
C LEU A 61 -17.27 14.58 21.76
N VAL A 62 -16.19 14.73 22.52
CA VAL A 62 -15.10 13.74 22.58
C VAL A 62 -15.64 12.38 23.02
N ALA A 63 -16.45 12.31 24.07
CA ALA A 63 -17.04 11.06 24.55
C ALA A 63 -17.96 10.43 23.49
N ILE A 64 -18.83 11.21 22.87
CA ILE A 64 -19.75 10.76 21.82
C ILE A 64 -18.99 10.20 20.60
N SER A 65 -17.97 10.92 20.12
CA SER A 65 -17.17 10.48 18.97
C SER A 65 -16.48 9.15 19.23
N LEU A 66 -15.84 9.00 20.39
CA LEU A 66 -15.15 7.77 20.76
C LEU A 66 -16.11 6.59 21.01
N GLU A 67 -17.27 6.86 21.65
CA GLU A 67 -18.30 5.83 21.86
C GLU A 67 -18.91 5.36 20.53
N ASN A 68 -19.17 6.27 19.60
CA ASN A 68 -19.69 5.92 18.29
C ASN A 68 -18.73 5.04 17.49
N GLN A 69 -17.42 5.33 17.56
CA GLN A 69 -16.41 4.60 16.81
C GLN A 69 -16.04 3.26 17.45
N PHE A 70 -15.79 3.23 18.76
CA PHE A 70 -15.22 2.07 19.45
C PHE A 70 -16.21 1.38 20.42
N GLY A 71 -17.37 1.98 20.64
CA GLY A 71 -18.37 1.53 21.61
C GLY A 71 -18.13 2.10 23.01
N ARG A 72 -19.07 1.83 23.93
CA ARG A 72 -19.02 2.38 25.32
C ARG A 72 -17.76 1.99 26.08
N ASP A 73 -17.18 0.83 25.77
CA ASP A 73 -15.96 0.33 26.41
C ASP A 73 -14.68 0.76 25.65
N TRP A 74 -14.71 1.90 24.97
CA TRP A 74 -13.62 2.37 24.10
C TRP A 74 -12.28 2.44 24.85
N ALA A 75 -12.25 2.89 26.09
CA ALA A 75 -11.03 3.00 26.90
C ALA A 75 -10.36 1.64 27.12
N ALA A 76 -11.14 0.62 27.47
CA ALA A 76 -10.64 -0.75 27.63
C ALA A 76 -10.17 -1.36 26.30
N LYS A 77 -10.88 -1.10 25.20
CA LYS A 77 -10.55 -1.62 23.88
C LYS A 77 -9.31 -0.97 23.26
N THR A 78 -9.11 0.32 23.48
CA THR A 78 -8.00 1.10 22.91
C THR A 78 -6.79 1.19 23.84
N GLY A 79 -6.95 0.89 25.14
CA GLY A 79 -5.91 1.06 26.15
C GLY A 79 -5.60 2.53 26.48
N ILE A 80 -6.49 3.46 26.10
CA ILE A 80 -6.32 4.90 26.32
C ILE A 80 -7.08 5.33 27.55
N ALA A 81 -6.42 6.11 28.43
CA ALA A 81 -7.04 6.62 29.64
C ALA A 81 -8.17 7.60 29.35
N GLU A 82 -9.26 7.49 30.09
CA GLU A 82 -10.46 8.33 29.90
C GLU A 82 -10.22 9.83 30.21
N ASP A 83 -9.20 10.15 31.00
CA ASP A 83 -8.81 11.49 31.38
C ASP A 83 -7.56 12.03 30.62
N GLY A 84 -6.96 11.18 29.74
CA GLY A 84 -5.75 11.51 29.01
C GLY A 84 -5.95 12.51 27.86
N LEU A 85 -4.91 13.26 27.50
CA LEU A 85 -4.91 14.18 26.35
C LEU A 85 -5.02 13.47 25.01
N VAL A 86 -4.56 12.22 24.93
CA VAL A 86 -4.57 11.40 23.71
C VAL A 86 -6.00 11.24 23.15
N ARG A 87 -7.00 11.10 24.01
CA ARG A 87 -8.42 11.00 23.61
C ARG A 87 -8.90 12.22 22.83
N LEU A 88 -8.40 13.40 23.17
CA LEU A 88 -8.78 14.66 22.48
C LEU A 88 -8.29 14.66 21.04
N ALA A 89 -7.02 14.32 20.84
CA ALA A 89 -6.44 14.23 19.49
C ALA A 89 -7.12 13.13 18.66
N MET A 90 -7.49 12.01 19.28
CA MET A 90 -8.18 10.92 18.62
C MET A 90 -9.58 11.31 18.20
N ALA A 91 -10.36 11.95 19.07
CA ALA A 91 -11.70 12.41 18.74
C ALA A 91 -11.69 13.49 17.67
N ALA A 92 -10.78 14.46 17.74
CA ALA A 92 -10.64 15.50 16.73
C ALA A 92 -10.30 14.92 15.33
N LEU A 93 -9.43 13.90 15.29
CA LEU A 93 -9.11 13.19 14.05
C LEU A 93 -10.33 12.43 13.51
N LEU A 94 -11.09 11.73 14.34
CA LEU A 94 -12.29 11.00 13.93
C LEU A 94 -13.36 11.94 13.36
N GLU A 95 -13.64 13.05 14.05
CA GLU A 95 -14.58 14.07 13.58
C GLU A 95 -14.15 14.65 12.22
N TYR A 96 -12.86 14.96 12.06
CA TYR A 96 -12.32 15.41 10.79
C TYR A 96 -12.54 14.38 9.67
N LEU A 97 -12.24 13.10 9.93
CA LEU A 97 -12.44 12.02 8.96
C LEU A 97 -13.92 11.85 8.59
N HIS A 98 -14.83 12.00 9.53
CA HIS A 98 -16.28 11.97 9.26
C HIS A 98 -16.74 13.16 8.43
N ASP A 99 -16.26 14.36 8.74
CA ASP A 99 -16.63 15.60 8.02
C ASP A 99 -16.13 15.59 6.57
N THR A 100 -14.95 15.02 6.33
CA THR A 100 -14.39 14.85 5.00
C THR A 100 -15.02 13.69 4.23
N GLN A 101 -16.00 12.99 4.81
CA GLN A 101 -16.74 11.88 4.22
C GLN A 101 -15.83 10.75 3.71
N ILE A 102 -14.74 10.49 4.42
CA ILE A 102 -13.83 9.39 4.09
C ILE A 102 -14.56 8.06 4.36
N LYS A 103 -14.74 7.28 3.31
CA LYS A 103 -15.32 5.93 3.42
C LYS A 103 -14.39 5.02 4.21
N GLY A 104 -14.96 4.17 5.06
CA GLY A 104 -14.20 3.16 5.81
C GLY A 104 -13.74 3.60 7.18
N VAL A 105 -14.08 4.82 7.65
CA VAL A 105 -13.79 5.27 9.03
C VAL A 105 -14.39 4.32 10.06
N GLU A 106 -15.56 3.77 9.78
CA GLU A 106 -16.24 2.77 10.62
C GLU A 106 -15.45 1.46 10.83
N ARG A 107 -14.43 1.22 10.01
CA ARG A 107 -13.54 0.06 10.09
C ARG A 107 -12.29 0.29 10.92
N LEU A 108 -12.04 1.51 11.37
CA LEU A 108 -10.97 1.83 12.30
C LEU A 108 -11.34 1.33 13.72
N LYS A 109 -11.01 0.07 14.01
CA LYS A 109 -11.38 -0.59 15.28
C LYS A 109 -10.24 -0.71 16.27
N THR A 110 -9.00 -0.58 15.81
CA THR A 110 -7.79 -0.74 16.61
C THR A 110 -7.01 0.56 16.69
N VAL A 111 -6.46 0.82 17.86
CA VAL A 111 -5.57 1.95 18.11
C VAL A 111 -4.24 1.40 18.58
N ILE A 112 -3.16 1.74 17.88
CA ILE A 112 -1.80 1.36 18.26
C ILE A 112 -1.19 2.53 19.02
N THR A 113 -0.92 2.31 20.30
CA THR A 113 -0.15 3.23 21.12
C THR A 113 1.31 2.83 21.07
N TYR A 114 2.21 3.78 20.93
CA TYR A 114 3.63 3.55 21.00
C TYR A 114 4.29 4.53 21.95
N ASN A 115 5.37 4.06 22.57
CA ASN A 115 6.20 4.89 23.43
C ASN A 115 7.47 5.28 22.65
N GLU A 116 7.76 6.59 22.59
CA GLU A 116 9.01 7.09 22.01
C GLU A 116 10.26 6.41 22.60
N ALA A 117 10.21 5.98 23.85
CA ALA A 117 11.31 5.30 24.52
C ALA A 117 11.73 3.96 23.90
N GLN A 118 10.97 3.42 22.94
CA GLN A 118 11.31 2.20 22.22
C GLN A 118 12.32 2.44 21.09
N PHE A 119 12.42 3.68 20.60
CA PHE A 119 13.24 4.04 19.45
C PHE A 119 14.25 5.12 19.79
N MET A 120 15.42 5.03 19.15
CA MET A 120 16.43 6.08 19.22
C MET A 120 15.91 7.35 18.56
N SER A 121 15.93 8.45 19.31
CA SER A 121 15.51 9.76 18.78
C SER A 121 16.58 10.31 17.84
N LEU A 122 16.26 10.39 16.56
CA LEU A 122 17.09 10.99 15.53
C LEU A 122 16.54 12.36 15.16
N SER A 123 17.30 13.44 15.40
CA SER A 123 16.91 14.77 14.97
C SER A 123 16.86 14.86 13.42
N PRO A 124 16.07 15.80 12.85
CA PRO A 124 16.08 16.04 11.41
C PRO A 124 17.48 16.29 10.84
N VAL A 125 18.29 17.05 11.58
CA VAL A 125 19.67 17.37 11.21
C VAL A 125 20.53 16.10 11.21
N THR A 126 20.38 15.25 12.21
CA THR A 126 21.09 13.97 12.30
C THR A 126 20.73 13.05 11.12
N ARG A 127 19.43 12.92 10.81
CA ARG A 127 18.95 12.10 9.66
C ARG A 127 19.52 12.60 8.33
N ALA A 128 19.49 13.92 8.13
CA ALA A 128 20.03 14.54 6.92
C ALA A 128 21.55 14.36 6.81
N ASN A 129 22.30 14.60 7.91
CA ASN A 129 23.75 14.49 7.90
C ASN A 129 24.25 13.05 7.73
N LEU A 130 23.51 12.06 8.25
CA LEU A 130 23.82 10.65 8.04
C LEU A 130 23.38 10.14 6.67
N GLU A 131 22.68 10.94 5.88
CA GLU A 131 22.14 10.55 4.56
C GLU A 131 21.47 9.17 4.61
N LEU A 132 20.59 8.98 5.59
CA LEU A 132 19.96 7.68 5.83
C LEU A 132 19.10 7.22 4.67
N THR A 133 18.24 8.10 4.15
CA THR A 133 17.25 7.78 3.12
C THR A 133 17.32 8.67 1.90
N GLU A 134 17.90 9.88 2.03
CA GLU A 134 18.08 10.86 0.97
C GLU A 134 19.43 11.56 1.12
N THR A 135 20.10 11.87 -0.01
CA THR A 135 21.35 12.61 0.00
C THR A 135 21.14 14.09 0.30
N LEU A 136 22.10 14.74 0.97
CA LEU A 136 22.07 16.18 1.26
C LEU A 136 21.99 17.03 -0.02
N ARG A 137 22.68 16.59 -1.07
CA ARG A 137 22.70 17.25 -2.36
C ARG A 137 21.87 16.44 -3.35
N GLY A 138 20.77 17.02 -3.83
CA GLY A 138 19.93 16.41 -4.86
C GLY A 138 18.78 15.55 -4.34
N ARG A 139 18.72 15.22 -3.05
CA ARG A 139 17.67 14.36 -2.45
C ARG A 139 17.49 13.03 -3.19
N GLU A 140 18.59 12.45 -3.61
CA GLU A 140 18.60 11.18 -4.32
C GLU A 140 18.68 9.99 -3.36
N LYS A 141 18.10 8.86 -3.75
CA LYS A 141 18.21 7.61 -3.00
C LYS A 141 19.62 7.01 -3.11
N ARG A 142 20.25 7.12 -4.29
CA ARG A 142 21.59 6.57 -4.53
C ARG A 142 22.63 7.32 -3.71
N GLY A 143 23.45 6.58 -2.98
CA GLY A 143 24.47 7.15 -2.08
C GLY A 143 23.98 7.29 -0.65
N THR A 144 22.85 6.68 -0.28
CA THR A 144 22.31 6.65 1.09
C THR A 144 22.49 5.28 1.74
N LEU A 145 22.30 5.20 3.06
CA LEU A 145 22.29 3.91 3.76
C LEU A 145 21.15 3.00 3.25
N LEU A 146 19.96 3.57 3.04
CA LEU A 146 18.82 2.84 2.47
C LEU A 146 19.17 2.25 1.09
N TRP A 147 19.90 2.97 0.24
CA TRP A 147 20.30 2.45 -1.06
C TRP A 147 21.18 1.21 -0.97
N VAL A 148 22.09 1.16 0.00
CA VAL A 148 22.97 0.00 0.23
C VAL A 148 22.18 -1.20 0.75
N LEU A 149 21.27 -0.97 1.69
CA LEU A 149 20.56 -2.03 2.41
C LEU A 149 19.32 -2.57 1.67
N ASP A 150 18.75 -1.80 0.74
CA ASP A 150 17.48 -2.15 0.09
C ASP A 150 17.65 -3.19 -1.01
N LYS A 151 17.58 -4.45 -0.60
CA LYS A 151 17.44 -5.65 -1.44
C LYS A 151 16.09 -6.33 -1.24
N THR A 152 15.11 -5.59 -0.73
CA THR A 152 13.77 -6.12 -0.49
C THR A 152 13.06 -6.49 -1.80
N SER A 153 12.30 -7.58 -1.76
CA SER A 153 11.54 -8.11 -2.90
C SER A 153 10.15 -7.50 -3.00
N THR A 154 9.57 -7.10 -1.87
CA THR A 154 8.19 -6.59 -1.78
C THR A 154 8.15 -5.08 -1.52
N ALA A 155 7.08 -4.43 -1.97
CA ALA A 155 6.86 -3.02 -1.65
C ALA A 155 6.61 -2.80 -0.14
N MET A 156 6.01 -3.77 0.55
CA MET A 156 5.78 -3.75 2.00
C MET A 156 7.11 -3.80 2.76
N GLY A 157 8.00 -4.74 2.40
CA GLY A 157 9.35 -4.83 2.98
C GLY A 157 10.16 -3.57 2.77
N LYS A 158 10.08 -2.96 1.59
CA LYS A 158 10.76 -1.69 1.29
C LYS A 158 10.31 -0.55 2.21
N ARG A 159 9.00 -0.43 2.46
CA ARG A 159 8.47 0.56 3.40
C ARG A 159 8.94 0.27 4.83
N MET A 160 8.90 -0.99 5.24
CA MET A 160 9.34 -1.41 6.56
C MET A 160 10.83 -1.19 6.77
N LEU A 161 11.69 -1.53 5.80
CA LEU A 161 13.14 -1.27 5.88
C LEU A 161 13.44 0.22 6.06
N ARG A 162 12.77 1.08 5.29
CA ARG A 162 12.90 2.53 5.45
C ARG A 162 12.51 2.95 6.87
N SER A 163 11.40 2.46 7.38
CA SER A 163 10.95 2.73 8.75
C SER A 163 11.96 2.25 9.79
N TRP A 164 12.58 1.08 9.63
CA TRP A 164 13.58 0.57 10.56
C TRP A 164 14.86 1.41 10.59
N ILE A 165 15.29 1.94 9.44
CA ILE A 165 16.44 2.84 9.35
C ILE A 165 16.13 4.18 10.01
N GLU A 166 14.94 4.71 9.82
CA GLU A 166 14.52 5.99 10.40
C GLU A 166 14.19 5.89 11.88
N GLN A 167 13.95 4.67 12.39
CA GLN A 167 13.52 4.39 13.77
C GLN A 167 14.33 3.23 14.36
N PRO A 168 15.64 3.42 14.66
CA PRO A 168 16.45 2.39 15.27
C PRO A 168 15.91 2.01 16.64
N LEU A 169 15.91 0.71 16.94
CA LEU A 169 15.52 0.19 18.25
C LEU A 169 16.55 0.57 19.32
N ILE A 170 16.10 0.73 20.57
CA ILE A 170 16.97 0.92 21.74
C ILE A 170 17.15 -0.40 22.50
N SER A 171 16.11 -1.22 22.58
CA SER A 171 16.15 -2.47 23.33
C SER A 171 17.16 -3.45 22.76
N SER A 172 18.23 -3.75 23.51
CA SER A 172 19.23 -4.77 23.18
C SER A 172 18.60 -6.13 22.88
N ALA A 173 17.60 -6.54 23.66
CA ALA A 173 16.87 -7.78 23.46
C ALA A 173 16.10 -7.81 22.12
N ALA A 174 15.46 -6.71 21.72
CA ALA A 174 14.75 -6.61 20.45
C ALA A 174 15.71 -6.57 19.26
N ILE A 175 16.85 -5.87 19.40
CA ILE A 175 17.91 -5.84 18.39
C ILE A 175 18.50 -7.24 18.19
N ASN A 176 18.84 -7.93 19.27
CA ASN A 176 19.42 -9.27 19.20
C ASN A 176 18.47 -10.29 18.56
N ARG A 177 17.16 -10.19 18.76
CA ARG A 177 16.18 -11.02 18.03
C ARG A 177 16.29 -10.85 16.53
N ARG A 178 16.36 -9.59 16.04
CA ARG A 178 16.56 -9.32 14.60
C ARG A 178 17.90 -9.86 14.12
N LEU A 179 18.98 -9.66 14.90
CA LEU A 179 20.32 -10.17 14.58
C LEU A 179 20.36 -11.70 14.51
N ASN A 180 19.65 -12.42 15.40
CA ASN A 180 19.54 -13.89 15.34
C ASN A 180 18.93 -14.36 14.03
N ALA A 181 17.82 -13.73 13.61
CA ALA A 181 17.16 -14.06 12.35
C ALA A 181 18.06 -13.79 11.13
N VAL A 182 18.73 -12.61 11.10
CA VAL A 182 19.66 -12.26 10.03
C VAL A 182 20.84 -13.23 9.98
N GLU A 183 21.48 -13.56 11.11
CA GLU A 183 22.60 -14.51 11.18
C GLU A 183 22.18 -15.89 10.72
N SER A 184 21.01 -16.38 11.12
CA SER A 184 20.47 -17.64 10.66
C SER A 184 20.36 -17.68 9.13
N LEU A 185 19.80 -16.62 8.53
CA LEU A 185 19.66 -16.51 7.06
C LEU A 185 20.99 -16.29 6.34
N VAL A 186 22.00 -15.65 6.96
CA VAL A 186 23.35 -15.56 6.41
C VAL A 186 23.97 -16.95 6.29
N ASN A 187 23.85 -17.75 7.34
CA ASN A 187 24.44 -19.10 7.41
C ASN A 187 23.69 -20.13 6.55
N GLN A 188 22.42 -19.89 6.23
CA GLN A 188 21.54 -20.79 5.47
C GLN A 188 21.27 -20.22 4.06
N THR A 189 22.30 -20.24 3.20
CA THR A 189 22.26 -19.59 1.88
C THR A 189 21.16 -20.13 0.97
N MET A 190 20.90 -21.45 0.96
CA MET A 190 19.84 -22.02 0.12
C MET A 190 18.46 -21.56 0.60
N GLN A 191 18.16 -21.72 1.88
CA GLN A 191 16.90 -21.32 2.47
C GLN A 191 16.64 -19.81 2.30
N ARG A 192 17.68 -18.99 2.43
CA ARG A 192 17.58 -17.54 2.12
C ARG A 192 17.21 -17.31 0.66
N GLY A 193 17.84 -18.03 -0.27
CA GLY A 193 17.55 -17.93 -1.71
C GLY A 193 16.09 -18.30 -2.02
N ASP A 194 15.65 -19.44 -1.50
CA ASP A 194 14.28 -19.93 -1.69
C ASP A 194 13.24 -18.96 -1.08
N LEU A 195 13.53 -18.43 0.10
CA LEU A 195 12.67 -17.43 0.76
C LEU A 195 12.54 -16.15 -0.08
N ILE A 196 13.66 -15.63 -0.60
CA ILE A 196 13.66 -14.44 -1.47
C ILE A 196 12.89 -14.71 -2.77
N GLU A 197 13.03 -15.90 -3.34
CA GLU A 197 12.27 -16.28 -4.54
C GLU A 197 10.76 -16.26 -4.28
N GLN A 198 10.30 -16.84 -3.16
CA GLN A 198 8.88 -16.81 -2.81
C GLN A 198 8.37 -15.40 -2.56
N LEU A 199 9.15 -14.54 -1.91
CA LEU A 199 8.81 -13.14 -1.67
C LEU A 199 8.58 -12.34 -2.96
N HIS A 200 9.25 -12.68 -4.06
CA HIS A 200 9.06 -12.02 -5.36
C HIS A 200 7.65 -12.20 -5.94
N TYR A 201 6.94 -13.27 -5.56
CA TYR A 201 5.58 -13.54 -6.00
C TYR A 201 4.51 -12.88 -5.12
N ILE A 202 4.90 -12.21 -4.04
CA ILE A 202 3.97 -11.58 -3.10
C ILE A 202 3.70 -10.14 -3.54
N ALA A 203 2.45 -9.86 -3.89
CA ALA A 203 2.01 -8.51 -4.20
C ALA A 203 1.84 -7.65 -2.93
N ASP A 204 1.65 -6.35 -3.10
CA ASP A 204 1.46 -5.40 -2.01
C ASP A 204 0.09 -5.57 -1.33
N LEU A 205 -0.01 -6.51 -0.40
CA LEU A 205 -1.25 -6.82 0.33
C LEU A 205 -1.82 -5.61 1.08
N GLU A 206 -0.97 -4.74 1.64
CA GLU A 206 -1.43 -3.53 2.34
C GLU A 206 -2.15 -2.58 1.39
N ARG A 207 -1.57 -2.35 0.20
CA ARG A 207 -2.16 -1.47 -0.80
C ARG A 207 -3.44 -2.07 -1.39
N LEU A 208 -3.42 -3.36 -1.72
CA LEU A 208 -4.59 -4.06 -2.25
C LEU A 208 -5.74 -4.04 -1.25
N MET A 209 -5.44 -4.29 0.02
CA MET A 209 -6.39 -4.23 1.12
C MET A 209 -6.96 -2.83 1.30
N THR A 210 -6.11 -1.80 1.33
CA THR A 210 -6.54 -0.40 1.43
C THR A 210 -7.51 -0.05 0.31
N ARG A 211 -7.19 -0.41 -0.93
CA ARG A 211 -8.06 -0.15 -2.09
C ARG A 211 -9.38 -0.93 -2.02
N ALA A 212 -9.36 -2.16 -1.50
CA ALA A 212 -10.58 -2.94 -1.28
C ALA A 212 -11.49 -2.26 -0.25
N VAL A 213 -10.94 -1.82 0.88
CA VAL A 213 -11.68 -1.10 1.94
C VAL A 213 -12.31 0.20 1.44
N TYR A 214 -11.58 0.98 0.63
CA TYR A 214 -12.08 2.23 0.04
C TYR A 214 -13.02 2.00 -1.16
N GLY A 215 -13.25 0.77 -1.59
CA GLY A 215 -14.07 0.45 -2.75
C GLY A 215 -13.47 0.92 -4.08
N SER A 216 -12.17 1.22 -4.11
CA SER A 216 -11.44 1.69 -5.29
C SER A 216 -10.60 0.60 -5.97
N ALA A 217 -10.63 -0.62 -5.44
CA ALA A 217 -9.93 -1.75 -6.03
C ALA A 217 -10.60 -2.18 -7.35
N THR A 218 -9.77 -2.54 -8.31
CA THR A 218 -10.22 -3.12 -9.57
C THR A 218 -10.39 -4.64 -9.44
N PRO A 219 -11.20 -5.29 -10.28
CA PRO A 219 -11.35 -6.74 -10.26
C PRO A 219 -10.01 -7.48 -10.41
N LYS A 220 -9.13 -6.98 -11.26
CA LYS A 220 -7.80 -7.54 -11.48
C LYS A 220 -6.91 -7.44 -10.24
N GLU A 221 -6.98 -6.34 -9.49
CA GLU A 221 -6.23 -6.19 -8.23
C GLU A 221 -6.71 -7.15 -7.16
N ILE A 222 -8.03 -7.37 -7.07
CA ILE A 222 -8.59 -8.36 -6.14
C ILE A 222 -8.19 -9.78 -6.54
N TYR A 223 -8.20 -10.09 -7.84
CA TYR A 223 -7.69 -11.38 -8.32
C TYR A 223 -6.19 -11.57 -7.99
N THR A 224 -5.37 -10.53 -8.13
CA THR A 224 -3.95 -10.55 -7.71
C THR A 224 -3.79 -10.81 -6.20
N MET A 225 -4.72 -10.32 -5.37
CA MET A 225 -4.74 -10.66 -3.94
C MET A 225 -4.92 -12.17 -3.73
N ALA A 226 -5.84 -12.80 -4.45
CA ALA A 226 -6.03 -14.26 -4.36
C ALA A 226 -4.78 -15.03 -4.82
N GLN A 227 -4.14 -14.61 -5.91
CA GLN A 227 -2.88 -15.20 -6.37
C GLN A 227 -1.76 -15.07 -5.33
N THR A 228 -1.72 -13.95 -4.61
CA THR A 228 -0.79 -13.77 -3.49
C THR A 228 -1.10 -14.76 -2.36
N CYS A 229 -2.37 -14.93 -2.00
CA CYS A 229 -2.77 -15.90 -0.98
C CYS A 229 -2.40 -17.35 -1.35
N GLU A 230 -2.38 -17.70 -2.65
CA GLU A 230 -1.91 -19.00 -3.12
C GLU A 230 -0.43 -19.28 -2.83
N ARG A 231 0.39 -18.24 -2.67
CA ARG A 231 1.82 -18.33 -2.37
C ARG A 231 2.14 -18.34 -0.88
N LEU A 232 1.23 -17.90 -0.03
CA LEU A 232 1.45 -17.83 1.42
C LEU A 232 1.81 -19.18 2.08
N PRO A 233 1.20 -20.32 1.71
CA PRO A 233 1.57 -21.61 2.29
C PRO A 233 3.04 -21.97 2.06
N GLU A 234 3.55 -21.74 0.86
CA GLU A 234 4.93 -22.03 0.50
C GLU A 234 5.91 -21.07 1.16
N LEU A 235 5.60 -19.77 1.15
CA LEU A 235 6.37 -18.76 1.86
C LEU A 235 6.49 -19.09 3.35
N ARG A 236 5.38 -19.46 3.98
CA ARG A 236 5.35 -19.89 5.39
C ARG A 236 6.21 -21.12 5.63
N ALA A 237 6.08 -22.13 4.80
CA ALA A 237 6.88 -23.36 4.90
C ALA A 237 8.38 -23.07 4.74
N GLN A 238 8.79 -22.20 3.83
CA GLN A 238 10.18 -21.79 3.66
C GLN A 238 10.70 -21.06 4.91
N ALA A 239 9.94 -20.14 5.48
CA ALA A 239 10.31 -19.46 6.72
C ALA A 239 10.41 -20.42 7.91
N GLU A 240 9.53 -21.41 8.02
CA GLU A 240 9.56 -22.46 9.04
C GLU A 240 10.76 -23.43 8.87
N SER A 241 11.22 -23.64 7.63
CA SER A 241 12.37 -24.49 7.33
C SER A 241 13.71 -23.90 7.81
N CYS A 242 13.75 -22.60 8.00
CA CYS A 242 14.90 -21.93 8.60
C CYS A 242 14.96 -22.29 10.10
N SER A 243 16.02 -22.95 10.54
CA SER A 243 16.20 -23.41 11.93
C SER A 243 16.43 -22.22 12.90
N CYS A 244 15.45 -21.32 13.02
CA CYS A 244 15.50 -20.09 13.80
C CYS A 244 14.15 -19.81 14.47
N PRO A 245 14.10 -19.73 15.81
CA PRO A 245 12.84 -19.50 16.53
C PRO A 245 12.15 -18.19 16.12
N GLU A 246 12.89 -17.13 15.84
CA GLU A 246 12.36 -15.84 15.42
C GLU A 246 11.65 -15.92 14.07
N LEU A 247 12.26 -16.63 13.10
CA LEU A 247 11.64 -16.83 11.77
C LEU A 247 10.43 -17.75 11.85
N THR A 248 10.49 -18.80 12.67
CA THR A 248 9.34 -19.68 12.95
C THR A 248 8.19 -18.92 13.59
N ALA A 249 8.48 -18.00 14.53
CA ALA A 249 7.47 -17.14 15.16
C ALA A 249 6.82 -16.18 14.16
N LEU A 250 7.59 -15.63 13.22
CA LEU A 250 7.05 -14.78 12.13
C LEU A 250 6.21 -15.61 11.15
N ALA A 251 6.67 -16.79 10.77
CA ALA A 251 5.91 -17.72 9.93
C ALA A 251 4.55 -18.05 10.55
N GLY A 252 4.51 -18.25 11.87
CA GLY A 252 3.26 -18.48 12.61
C GLY A 252 2.27 -17.30 12.59
N GLN A 253 2.71 -16.09 12.27
CA GLN A 253 1.85 -14.91 12.13
C GLN A 253 1.24 -14.78 10.72
N ILE A 254 1.75 -15.54 9.75
CA ILE A 254 1.20 -15.58 8.39
C ILE A 254 -0.07 -16.42 8.41
N ASP A 255 -1.21 -15.75 8.28
CA ASP A 255 -2.49 -16.39 8.04
C ASP A 255 -2.59 -16.73 6.54
N LEU A 256 -2.96 -17.93 6.20
CA LEU A 256 -3.03 -18.41 4.81
C LEU A 256 -4.17 -17.78 4.01
N LEU A 257 -5.15 -17.16 4.69
CA LEU A 257 -6.28 -16.47 4.09
C LEU A 257 -7.06 -17.33 3.07
N ASP A 258 -7.18 -18.64 3.32
CA ASP A 258 -7.81 -19.58 2.41
C ASP A 258 -9.29 -19.26 2.14
N ASP A 259 -9.99 -18.75 3.14
CA ASP A 259 -11.36 -18.28 3.02
C ASP A 259 -11.46 -17.06 2.08
N VAL A 260 -10.55 -16.09 2.23
CA VAL A 260 -10.47 -14.90 1.34
C VAL A 260 -10.13 -15.32 -0.09
N LYS A 261 -9.11 -16.16 -0.24
CA LYS A 261 -8.70 -16.72 -1.54
C LYS A 261 -9.87 -17.41 -2.24
N THR A 262 -10.53 -18.31 -1.52
CA THR A 262 -11.67 -19.08 -2.07
C THR A 262 -12.82 -18.18 -2.48
N ALA A 263 -13.17 -17.19 -1.66
CA ALA A 263 -14.22 -16.23 -1.97
C ALA A 263 -13.90 -15.42 -3.26
N ILE A 264 -12.65 -14.97 -3.40
CA ILE A 264 -12.22 -14.20 -4.57
C ILE A 264 -12.24 -15.07 -5.83
N LEU A 265 -11.60 -16.25 -5.79
CA LEU A 265 -11.51 -17.14 -6.95
C LEU A 265 -12.87 -17.68 -7.39
N ALA A 266 -13.81 -17.83 -6.46
CA ALA A 266 -15.18 -18.21 -6.82
C ALA A 266 -15.94 -17.07 -7.52
N ALA A 267 -15.70 -15.81 -7.09
CA ALA A 267 -16.49 -14.67 -7.54
C ALA A 267 -15.92 -13.97 -8.78
N ILE A 268 -14.60 -13.89 -8.92
CA ILE A 268 -13.93 -13.10 -9.98
C ILE A 268 -13.47 -14.02 -11.12
N ASP A 269 -13.81 -13.61 -12.35
CA ASP A 269 -13.33 -14.30 -13.56
C ASP A 269 -11.80 -14.07 -13.69
N PRO A 270 -11.00 -15.12 -13.98
CA PRO A 270 -9.54 -14.97 -14.19
C PRO A 270 -9.17 -13.95 -15.27
N GLU A 271 -10.03 -13.79 -16.27
CA GLU A 271 -9.85 -12.82 -17.36
C GLU A 271 -10.63 -11.52 -17.15
N ALA A 272 -11.05 -11.25 -15.91
CA ALA A 272 -11.83 -10.05 -15.59
C ALA A 272 -11.13 -8.77 -16.09
N PRO A 273 -11.89 -7.83 -16.66
CA PRO A 273 -11.34 -6.56 -17.11
C PRO A 273 -10.87 -5.70 -15.92
N SER A 274 -10.03 -4.72 -16.21
CA SER A 274 -9.56 -3.76 -15.18
C SER A 274 -10.65 -2.78 -14.75
N THR A 275 -11.80 -2.74 -15.42
CA THR A 275 -12.91 -1.82 -15.12
C THR A 275 -14.23 -2.57 -15.05
N LEU A 276 -15.15 -2.07 -14.23
CA LEU A 276 -16.51 -2.63 -14.10
C LEU A 276 -17.46 -2.18 -15.23
N LYS A 277 -17.03 -1.25 -16.10
CA LYS A 277 -17.91 -0.55 -17.05
C LYS A 277 -18.51 -1.45 -18.12
N ASP A 278 -17.76 -2.46 -18.56
CA ASP A 278 -18.14 -3.29 -19.69
C ASP A 278 -18.71 -4.66 -19.27
N GLY A 279 -18.75 -4.92 -17.95
CA GLY A 279 -19.14 -6.21 -17.40
C GLY A 279 -18.10 -7.30 -17.62
N GLY A 280 -18.44 -8.57 -17.33
CA GLY A 280 -17.51 -9.70 -17.47
C GLY A 280 -16.57 -9.87 -16.28
N VAL A 281 -16.96 -9.36 -15.12
CA VAL A 281 -16.15 -9.38 -13.89
C VAL A 281 -16.42 -10.64 -13.07
N ILE A 282 -17.65 -11.04 -12.96
CA ILE A 282 -18.07 -12.17 -12.11
C ILE A 282 -17.84 -13.51 -12.85
N ALA A 283 -17.29 -14.47 -12.15
CA ALA A 283 -17.04 -15.81 -12.70
C ALA A 283 -18.35 -16.52 -13.09
N LYS A 284 -18.27 -17.35 -14.12
CA LYS A 284 -19.38 -18.18 -14.56
C LYS A 284 -19.74 -19.19 -13.46
N GLY A 285 -21.04 -19.33 -13.16
CA GLY A 285 -21.53 -20.23 -12.12
C GLY A 285 -21.55 -19.62 -10.72
N TYR A 286 -21.06 -18.42 -10.53
CA TYR A 286 -21.09 -17.74 -9.21
C TYR A 286 -22.50 -17.29 -8.83
N HIS A 287 -23.24 -16.70 -9.78
CA HIS A 287 -24.60 -16.21 -9.55
C HIS A 287 -25.53 -16.56 -10.73
N PRO A 288 -26.65 -17.27 -10.48
CA PRO A 288 -27.55 -17.73 -11.55
C PRO A 288 -28.08 -16.62 -12.46
N GLU A 289 -28.49 -15.48 -11.89
CA GLU A 289 -29.01 -14.34 -12.63
C GLU A 289 -27.94 -13.70 -13.54
N VAL A 290 -26.66 -13.69 -13.12
CA VAL A 290 -25.55 -13.23 -13.98
C VAL A 290 -25.41 -14.14 -15.20
N ASP A 291 -25.46 -15.46 -14.98
CA ASP A 291 -25.34 -16.43 -16.07
C ASP A 291 -26.53 -16.34 -17.04
N GLU A 292 -27.75 -16.13 -16.53
CA GLU A 292 -28.93 -15.91 -17.34
C GLU A 292 -28.81 -14.65 -18.20
N LEU A 293 -28.49 -13.51 -17.60
CA LEU A 293 -28.33 -12.23 -18.31
C LEU A 293 -27.19 -12.28 -19.32
N ARG A 294 -26.11 -12.99 -19.01
CA ARG A 294 -24.98 -13.21 -19.92
C ARG A 294 -25.40 -14.10 -21.12
N SER A 295 -26.18 -15.14 -20.86
CA SER A 295 -26.76 -15.98 -21.91
C SER A 295 -27.65 -15.18 -22.87
N ILE A 296 -28.47 -14.26 -22.35
CA ILE A 296 -29.31 -13.37 -23.19
C ILE A 296 -28.38 -12.47 -24.04
N ARG A 297 -27.34 -11.88 -23.49
CA ARG A 297 -26.39 -11.06 -24.22
C ARG A 297 -25.66 -11.85 -25.31
N ASP A 298 -25.17 -13.04 -25.02
CA ASP A 298 -24.35 -13.85 -25.92
C ASP A 298 -25.22 -14.48 -27.03
N ASN A 299 -26.44 -14.87 -26.72
CA ASN A 299 -27.41 -15.35 -27.70
C ASN A 299 -27.92 -14.23 -28.62
N THR A 300 -27.72 -12.97 -28.30
CA THR A 300 -28.17 -11.83 -29.11
C THR A 300 -27.69 -11.92 -30.56
N LYS A 301 -26.40 -12.30 -30.76
CA LYS A 301 -25.85 -12.47 -32.13
C LYS A 301 -26.58 -13.57 -32.91
N GLY A 302 -26.92 -14.67 -32.27
CA GLY A 302 -27.69 -15.75 -32.87
C GLY A 302 -29.14 -15.34 -33.20
N VAL A 303 -29.82 -14.68 -32.28
CA VAL A 303 -31.18 -14.17 -32.45
C VAL A 303 -31.24 -13.11 -33.57
N LEU A 304 -30.29 -12.18 -33.61
CA LEU A 304 -30.18 -11.18 -34.67
C LEU A 304 -29.91 -11.81 -36.04
N ALA A 305 -29.04 -12.81 -36.13
CA ALA A 305 -28.75 -13.54 -37.35
C ALA A 305 -29.98 -14.35 -37.84
N GLN A 306 -30.75 -14.96 -36.94
CA GLN A 306 -32.00 -15.62 -37.24
C GLN A 306 -33.05 -14.62 -37.73
N LEU A 307 -33.21 -13.49 -37.06
CA LEU A 307 -34.10 -12.41 -37.47
C LEU A 307 -33.69 -11.87 -38.84
N GLU A 308 -32.41 -11.62 -39.08
CA GLU A 308 -31.89 -11.18 -40.38
C GLU A 308 -32.24 -12.18 -41.51
N THR A 309 -32.04 -13.47 -41.24
CA THR A 309 -32.34 -14.53 -42.20
C THR A 309 -33.84 -14.59 -42.48
N ARG A 310 -34.69 -14.51 -41.46
CA ARG A 310 -36.14 -14.50 -41.61
C ARG A 310 -36.63 -13.25 -42.40
N LEU A 311 -36.13 -12.07 -42.04
CA LEU A 311 -36.49 -10.82 -42.74
C LEU A 311 -36.04 -10.82 -44.21
N ARG A 312 -34.90 -11.45 -44.53
CA ARG A 312 -34.48 -11.66 -45.94
C ARG A 312 -35.44 -12.56 -46.69
N GLN A 313 -35.97 -13.62 -46.06
CA GLN A 313 -36.96 -14.52 -46.68
C GLN A 313 -38.30 -13.83 -46.87
N GLU A 314 -38.80 -13.12 -45.87
CA GLU A 314 -40.08 -12.43 -45.88
C GLU A 314 -40.13 -11.27 -46.90
N THR A 315 -39.04 -10.48 -46.97
CA THR A 315 -38.97 -9.30 -47.85
C THR A 315 -38.45 -9.60 -49.25
N GLY A 316 -37.81 -10.76 -49.44
CA GLY A 316 -37.13 -11.10 -50.69
C GLY A 316 -35.88 -10.25 -50.98
N ILE A 317 -35.34 -9.52 -50.01
CA ILE A 317 -34.17 -8.65 -50.14
C ILE A 317 -32.88 -9.40 -49.75
N PRO A 318 -32.05 -9.85 -50.74
CA PRO A 318 -30.91 -10.73 -50.44
C PRO A 318 -29.81 -10.05 -49.65
N LYS A 319 -29.65 -8.72 -49.75
CA LYS A 319 -28.59 -7.92 -49.14
C LYS A 319 -29.06 -7.14 -47.89
N LEU A 320 -30.19 -7.51 -47.31
CA LEU A 320 -30.64 -6.97 -46.04
C LEU A 320 -29.64 -7.35 -44.94
N LYS A 321 -29.22 -6.38 -44.12
CA LYS A 321 -28.34 -6.60 -42.97
C LYS A 321 -28.91 -5.90 -41.75
N ILE A 322 -28.77 -6.52 -40.58
CA ILE A 322 -29.00 -5.87 -39.30
C ILE A 322 -27.66 -5.34 -38.78
N GLY A 323 -27.58 -4.04 -38.46
CA GLY A 323 -26.43 -3.38 -37.91
C GLY A 323 -26.76 -2.62 -36.63
N TYR A 324 -25.75 -2.19 -35.92
CA TYR A 324 -25.87 -1.38 -34.70
C TYR A 324 -25.12 -0.06 -34.85
N ASN A 325 -25.69 1.02 -34.32
CA ASN A 325 -25.06 2.33 -34.26
C ASN A 325 -25.38 2.97 -32.90
N HIS A 326 -24.37 3.55 -32.22
CA HIS A 326 -24.57 4.18 -30.92
C HIS A 326 -25.61 5.30 -30.87
N VAL A 327 -25.90 5.97 -32.00
CA VAL A 327 -26.87 7.08 -32.08
C VAL A 327 -28.29 6.59 -32.31
N PHE A 328 -28.45 5.53 -33.11
CA PHE A 328 -29.76 5.07 -33.59
C PHE A 328 -30.17 3.67 -33.11
N GLY A 329 -29.27 2.97 -32.42
CA GLY A 329 -29.48 1.60 -31.97
C GLY A 329 -29.35 0.57 -33.09
N TYR A 330 -30.10 -0.53 -33.00
CA TYR A 330 -30.17 -1.54 -34.05
C TYR A 330 -31.00 -1.04 -35.24
N TYR A 331 -30.53 -1.29 -36.46
CA TYR A 331 -31.19 -0.91 -37.70
C TYR A 331 -31.07 -2.00 -38.76
N ILE A 332 -31.99 -1.98 -39.67
CA ILE A 332 -32.00 -2.80 -40.89
C ILE A 332 -31.46 -1.94 -42.03
N GLU A 333 -30.35 -2.34 -42.63
CA GLU A 333 -29.78 -1.66 -43.79
C GLU A 333 -30.19 -2.34 -45.07
N VAL A 334 -30.77 -1.56 -45.99
CA VAL A 334 -31.21 -1.99 -47.33
C VAL A 334 -30.55 -1.11 -48.36
N SER A 335 -29.90 -1.73 -49.36
CA SER A 335 -29.25 -0.99 -50.44
C SER A 335 -30.29 -0.34 -51.38
N ASN A 336 -29.94 0.78 -52.02
CA ASN A 336 -30.83 1.56 -52.87
C ASN A 336 -31.49 0.72 -53.98
N SER A 337 -30.84 -0.35 -54.45
CA SER A 337 -31.37 -1.26 -55.48
C SER A 337 -32.62 -2.05 -55.06
N TYR A 338 -32.90 -2.16 -53.77
CA TYR A 338 -34.04 -2.94 -53.22
C TYR A 338 -35.02 -2.08 -52.44
N LYS A 339 -34.96 -0.76 -52.58
CA LYS A 339 -35.79 0.19 -51.83
C LYS A 339 -37.29 -0.01 -52.10
N SER A 340 -37.69 -0.37 -53.33
CA SER A 340 -39.05 -0.62 -53.69
C SER A 340 -39.65 -1.90 -53.11
N MET A 341 -38.81 -2.78 -52.56
CA MET A 341 -39.23 -4.04 -51.94
C MET A 341 -39.39 -3.93 -50.42
N VAL A 342 -39.10 -2.77 -49.83
CA VAL A 342 -39.21 -2.55 -48.40
C VAL A 342 -40.69 -2.43 -48.02
N PRO A 343 -41.18 -3.23 -47.04
CA PRO A 343 -42.56 -3.14 -46.58
C PRO A 343 -42.89 -1.77 -45.96
N GLU A 344 -44.15 -1.32 -46.09
CA GLU A 344 -44.61 -0.06 -45.50
C GLU A 344 -44.55 -0.03 -43.97
N THR A 345 -44.46 -1.18 -43.33
CA THR A 345 -44.29 -1.33 -41.87
C THR A 345 -42.91 -0.95 -41.37
N TYR A 346 -41.94 -0.78 -42.29
CA TYR A 346 -40.57 -0.39 -41.92
C TYR A 346 -40.48 1.13 -41.81
N ILE A 347 -40.07 1.61 -40.63
CA ILE A 347 -39.93 3.04 -40.36
C ILE A 347 -38.51 3.46 -40.76
N ARG A 348 -38.41 4.37 -41.74
CA ARG A 348 -37.11 4.92 -42.17
C ARG A 348 -36.51 5.85 -41.12
N LYS A 349 -35.24 5.60 -40.77
CA LYS A 349 -34.46 6.38 -39.78
C LYS A 349 -33.38 7.23 -40.42
N GLN A 350 -32.69 6.73 -41.45
CA GLN A 350 -31.56 7.43 -42.06
C GLN A 350 -31.43 7.03 -43.53
N THR A 351 -31.09 8.02 -44.36
CA THR A 351 -30.75 7.82 -45.78
C THR A 351 -29.22 7.96 -45.91
N LEU A 352 -28.59 7.00 -46.58
CA LEU A 352 -27.17 6.96 -46.90
C LEU A 352 -26.98 7.05 -48.41
N THR A 353 -25.78 7.33 -48.86
CA THR A 353 -25.43 7.33 -50.29
C THR A 353 -25.60 5.96 -50.95
N SER A 354 -25.41 4.87 -50.21
CA SER A 354 -25.46 3.47 -50.68
C SER A 354 -26.73 2.73 -50.33
N GLY A 355 -27.60 3.28 -49.45
CA GLY A 355 -28.79 2.59 -48.95
C GLY A 355 -29.59 3.41 -47.96
N GLU A 356 -30.61 2.78 -47.40
CA GLU A 356 -31.44 3.37 -46.34
C GLU A 356 -31.46 2.46 -45.12
N ARG A 357 -31.59 3.09 -43.94
CA ARG A 357 -31.71 2.40 -42.66
C ARG A 357 -33.12 2.50 -42.11
N TYR A 358 -33.61 1.35 -41.72
CA TYR A 358 -34.98 1.17 -41.26
C TYR A 358 -35.00 0.56 -39.86
N ILE A 359 -36.13 0.72 -39.17
CA ILE A 359 -36.41 0.07 -37.90
C ILE A 359 -37.81 -0.59 -37.99
N THR A 360 -37.94 -1.73 -37.35
CA THR A 360 -39.24 -2.42 -37.17
C THR A 360 -39.59 -2.45 -35.68
N GLN A 361 -40.89 -2.61 -35.38
CA GLN A 361 -41.35 -2.72 -34.00
C GLN A 361 -40.69 -3.92 -33.28
N GLU A 362 -40.57 -5.06 -33.99
CA GLU A 362 -39.91 -6.25 -33.45
C GLU A 362 -38.43 -6.02 -33.12
N LEU A 363 -37.70 -5.35 -34.03
CA LEU A 363 -36.29 -5.01 -33.79
C LEU A 363 -36.12 -4.06 -32.59
N LYS A 364 -37.07 -3.12 -32.41
CA LYS A 364 -37.09 -2.20 -31.29
C LYS A 364 -37.38 -2.90 -29.96
N GLU A 365 -38.29 -3.86 -29.95
CA GLU A 365 -38.57 -4.67 -28.75
C GLU A 365 -37.40 -5.57 -28.37
N LEU A 366 -36.75 -6.17 -29.37
CA LEU A 366 -35.55 -6.97 -29.19
C LEU A 366 -34.39 -6.10 -28.64
N GLU A 367 -34.21 -4.91 -29.23
CA GLU A 367 -33.23 -3.93 -28.74
C GLU A 367 -33.45 -3.55 -27.26
N SER A 368 -34.70 -3.24 -26.90
CA SER A 368 -35.04 -2.90 -25.52
C SER A 368 -34.71 -4.04 -24.53
N LYS A 369 -34.97 -5.30 -24.94
CA LYS A 369 -34.63 -6.49 -24.14
C LYS A 369 -33.11 -6.66 -23.99
N ILE A 370 -32.34 -6.48 -25.07
CA ILE A 370 -30.89 -6.64 -25.08
C ILE A 370 -30.22 -5.56 -24.24
N LEU A 371 -30.57 -4.29 -24.48
CA LEU A 371 -30.03 -3.17 -23.74
C LEU A 371 -30.38 -3.24 -22.24
N GLY A 372 -31.65 -3.56 -21.94
CA GLY A 372 -32.09 -3.75 -20.57
C GLY A 372 -31.38 -4.92 -19.84
N ALA A 373 -31.10 -6.02 -20.56
CA ALA A 373 -30.32 -7.14 -19.98
C ALA A 373 -28.87 -6.76 -19.75
N HIS A 374 -28.26 -6.00 -20.65
CA HIS A 374 -26.86 -5.54 -20.50
C HIS A 374 -26.71 -4.58 -19.33
N GLU A 375 -27.57 -3.59 -19.20
CA GLU A 375 -27.54 -2.64 -18.07
C GLU A 375 -27.76 -3.34 -16.74
N ARG A 376 -28.71 -4.29 -16.68
CA ARG A 376 -28.95 -5.09 -15.47
C ARG A 376 -27.77 -5.98 -15.12
N LEU A 377 -27.13 -6.59 -16.13
CA LEU A 377 -25.93 -7.40 -15.92
C LEU A 377 -24.81 -6.59 -15.27
N ILE A 378 -24.49 -5.40 -15.83
CA ILE A 378 -23.45 -4.52 -15.27
C ILE A 378 -23.81 -4.09 -13.85
N ALA A 379 -25.05 -3.68 -13.60
CA ALA A 379 -25.48 -3.26 -12.28
C ALA A 379 -25.39 -4.40 -11.24
N LEU A 380 -25.76 -5.63 -11.66
CA LEU A 380 -25.67 -6.80 -10.79
C LEU A 380 -24.22 -7.20 -10.52
N GLU A 381 -23.36 -7.23 -11.53
CA GLU A 381 -21.93 -7.52 -11.35
C GLU A 381 -21.25 -6.48 -10.46
N HIS A 382 -21.61 -5.19 -10.58
CA HIS A 382 -21.11 -4.13 -9.71
C HIS A 382 -21.54 -4.36 -8.25
N ARG A 383 -22.79 -4.73 -8.00
CA ARG A 383 -23.28 -5.03 -6.66
C ARG A 383 -22.54 -6.22 -6.04
N LEU A 384 -22.44 -7.34 -6.77
CA LEU A 384 -21.75 -8.54 -6.30
C LEU A 384 -20.27 -8.28 -6.02
N PHE A 385 -19.63 -7.48 -6.86
CA PHE A 385 -18.24 -7.06 -6.62
C PHE A 385 -18.12 -6.20 -5.36
N SER A 386 -19.04 -5.28 -5.11
CA SER A 386 -19.06 -4.47 -3.88
C SER A 386 -19.25 -5.33 -2.64
N GLU A 387 -20.15 -6.30 -2.67
CA GLU A 387 -20.37 -7.26 -1.58
C GLU A 387 -19.11 -8.10 -1.29
N LEU A 388 -18.38 -8.49 -2.34
CA LEU A 388 -17.08 -9.16 -2.19
C LEU A 388 -16.05 -8.25 -1.51
N LEU A 389 -15.95 -6.97 -1.91
CA LEU A 389 -15.05 -6.00 -1.27
C LEU A 389 -15.39 -5.80 0.21
N GLU A 390 -16.66 -5.78 0.57
CA GLU A 390 -17.09 -5.71 1.98
C GLU A 390 -16.67 -6.96 2.76
N THR A 391 -16.82 -8.14 2.17
CA THR A 391 -16.38 -9.41 2.77
C THR A 391 -14.87 -9.41 3.03
N ILE A 392 -14.07 -8.99 2.06
CA ILE A 392 -12.61 -8.84 2.18
C ILE A 392 -12.29 -7.80 3.26
N GLY A 393 -13.00 -6.66 3.25
CA GLY A 393 -12.85 -5.60 4.24
C GLY A 393 -13.07 -6.05 5.68
N GLY A 394 -13.93 -7.05 5.89
CA GLY A 394 -14.14 -7.69 7.20
C GLY A 394 -12.92 -8.48 7.71
N GLN A 395 -11.95 -8.79 6.86
CA GLN A 395 -10.74 -9.56 7.20
C GLN A 395 -9.49 -8.66 7.36
N LEU A 396 -9.68 -7.34 7.49
CA LEU A 396 -8.61 -6.32 7.55
C LEU A 396 -7.48 -6.70 8.50
N ASP A 397 -7.80 -7.04 9.76
CA ASP A 397 -6.79 -7.32 10.80
C ASP A 397 -5.94 -8.55 10.49
N ARG A 398 -6.52 -9.59 9.86
CA ARG A 398 -5.81 -10.82 9.47
C ARG A 398 -4.87 -10.53 8.30
N ILE A 399 -5.35 -9.83 7.28
CA ILE A 399 -4.57 -9.45 6.10
C ILE A 399 -3.42 -8.53 6.51
N GLN A 400 -3.66 -7.57 7.40
CA GLN A 400 -2.65 -6.63 7.88
C GLN A 400 -1.56 -7.33 8.71
N ARG A 401 -1.92 -8.26 9.60
CA ARG A 401 -0.93 -9.08 10.34
C ARG A 401 -0.07 -9.90 9.40
N THR A 402 -0.67 -10.55 8.42
CA THR A 402 0.04 -11.32 7.40
C THR A 402 0.99 -10.42 6.59
N ALA A 403 0.51 -9.27 6.13
CA ALA A 403 1.31 -8.30 5.39
C ALA A 403 2.53 -7.81 6.19
N ASN A 404 2.34 -7.53 7.49
CA ASN A 404 3.42 -7.13 8.39
C ASN A 404 4.45 -8.24 8.58
N ALA A 405 4.01 -9.49 8.80
CA ALA A 405 4.91 -10.62 8.95
C ALA A 405 5.72 -10.88 7.67
N VAL A 406 5.09 -10.79 6.50
CA VAL A 406 5.76 -10.90 5.20
C VAL A 406 6.77 -9.77 5.01
N ALA A 407 6.41 -8.53 5.34
CA ALA A 407 7.32 -7.39 5.25
C ALA A 407 8.54 -7.55 6.14
N GLU A 408 8.37 -8.05 7.37
CA GLU A 408 9.47 -8.30 8.30
C GLU A 408 10.39 -9.42 7.80
N LEU A 409 9.84 -10.53 7.28
CA LEU A 409 10.63 -11.58 6.65
C LEU A 409 11.46 -11.06 5.47
N ASP A 410 10.87 -10.23 4.63
CA ASP A 410 11.54 -9.63 3.47
C ASP A 410 12.70 -8.70 3.90
N VAL A 411 12.50 -7.89 4.93
CA VAL A 411 13.58 -7.03 5.47
C VAL A 411 14.71 -7.87 6.05
N LEU A 412 14.41 -8.93 6.82
CA LEU A 412 15.42 -9.80 7.41
C LEU A 412 16.22 -10.55 6.33
N ALA A 413 15.53 -11.04 5.29
CA ALA A 413 16.14 -11.69 4.14
C ALA A 413 17.05 -10.73 3.35
N ALA A 414 16.59 -9.50 3.12
CA ALA A 414 17.36 -8.46 2.45
C ALA A 414 18.63 -8.07 3.24
N LEU A 415 18.51 -7.88 4.56
CA LEU A 415 19.65 -7.59 5.42
C LEU A 415 20.66 -8.75 5.44
N ALA A 416 20.18 -9.99 5.48
CA ALA A 416 21.05 -11.16 5.41
C ALA A 416 21.77 -11.29 4.06
N GLN A 417 21.09 -10.98 2.97
CA GLN A 417 21.70 -10.95 1.64
C GLN A 417 22.80 -9.90 1.55
N VAL A 418 22.49 -8.67 1.98
CA VAL A 418 23.47 -7.55 1.98
C VAL A 418 24.67 -7.88 2.87
N ALA A 419 24.45 -8.48 4.04
CA ALA A 419 25.53 -8.89 4.95
C ALA A 419 26.45 -9.95 4.32
N ALA A 420 25.86 -10.94 3.64
CA ALA A 420 26.63 -11.97 2.95
C ALA A 420 27.40 -11.41 1.74
N GLU A 421 26.77 -10.56 0.92
CA GLU A 421 27.40 -9.97 -0.27
C GLU A 421 28.58 -9.03 0.07
N ASN A 422 28.47 -8.32 1.20
CA ASN A 422 29.47 -7.31 1.58
C ASN A 422 30.38 -7.74 2.76
N ASN A 423 30.30 -9.00 3.18
CA ASN A 423 31.06 -9.52 4.32
C ASN A 423 30.87 -8.66 5.59
N TYR A 424 29.62 -8.34 5.92
CA TYR A 424 29.32 -7.66 7.18
C TYR A 424 29.23 -8.68 8.31
N CYS A 425 29.74 -8.30 9.49
CA CYS A 425 29.72 -9.14 10.68
C CYS A 425 28.52 -8.80 11.57
N ARG A 426 28.11 -9.77 12.38
CA ARG A 426 27.12 -9.54 13.42
C ARG A 426 27.74 -8.69 14.55
N PRO A 427 27.15 -7.53 14.92
CA PRO A 427 27.60 -6.77 16.08
C PRO A 427 27.16 -7.46 17.38
N VAL A 428 27.96 -7.26 18.44
CA VAL A 428 27.55 -7.55 19.82
C VAL A 428 26.82 -6.31 20.33
N VAL A 429 25.56 -6.48 20.72
CA VAL A 429 24.75 -5.36 21.26
C VAL A 429 24.32 -5.74 22.68
N ASP A 430 24.79 -4.97 23.64
CA ASP A 430 24.47 -5.09 25.05
C ASP A 430 24.07 -3.73 25.66
N ASP A 431 23.93 -3.66 26.97
CA ASP A 431 23.54 -2.45 27.68
C ASP A 431 24.77 -1.72 28.28
N SER A 432 25.97 -2.00 27.76
CA SER A 432 27.22 -1.32 28.20
C SER A 432 27.34 0.09 27.61
N ASP A 433 28.18 0.91 28.22
CA ASP A 433 28.51 2.26 27.73
C ASP A 433 29.78 2.26 26.85
N GLU A 434 30.13 1.13 26.25
CA GLU A 434 31.33 0.99 25.42
C GLU A 434 30.98 0.82 23.96
N LEU A 435 31.62 1.58 23.08
CA LEU A 435 31.56 1.45 21.63
C LEU A 435 32.95 1.06 21.11
N THR A 436 33.08 -0.16 20.60
CA THR A 436 34.30 -0.66 19.98
C THR A 436 34.02 -1.12 18.56
N ILE A 437 34.68 -0.51 17.59
CA ILE A 437 34.63 -0.88 16.17
C ILE A 437 36.04 -1.22 15.73
N THR A 438 36.26 -2.46 15.31
CA THR A 438 37.54 -2.92 14.75
C THR A 438 37.42 -2.99 13.24
N GLU A 439 38.39 -2.44 12.52
CA GLU A 439 38.41 -2.38 11.07
C GLU A 439 37.09 -1.83 10.46
N GLY A 440 36.56 -0.75 11.03
CA GLY A 440 35.30 -0.15 10.64
C GLY A 440 35.31 0.34 9.19
N ARG A 441 34.28 -0.03 8.43
CA ARG A 441 34.09 0.35 7.04
C ARG A 441 32.81 1.15 6.89
N HIS A 442 32.81 2.16 6.03
CA HIS A 442 31.61 2.93 5.75
C HIS A 442 30.83 2.30 4.59
N PRO A 443 29.60 1.74 4.82
CA PRO A 443 28.91 0.94 3.83
C PRO A 443 28.60 1.69 2.53
N VAL A 444 28.26 2.97 2.60
CA VAL A 444 27.92 3.77 1.42
C VAL A 444 29.19 4.15 0.64
N VAL A 445 30.22 4.63 1.35
CA VAL A 445 31.47 5.05 0.71
C VAL A 445 32.15 3.88 0.02
N GLU A 446 32.19 2.71 0.68
CA GLU A 446 32.74 1.48 0.10
C GLU A 446 32.06 1.11 -1.24
N GLN A 447 30.74 1.23 -1.32
CA GLN A 447 29.98 0.97 -2.56
C GLN A 447 30.12 2.05 -3.64
N MET A 448 30.50 3.26 -3.22
CA MET A 448 30.71 4.38 -4.16
C MET A 448 32.14 4.46 -4.72
N LEU A 449 33.11 3.81 -4.04
CA LEU A 449 34.49 3.76 -4.51
C LEU A 449 34.63 2.89 -5.77
N LYS A 450 35.01 3.52 -6.87
CA LYS A 450 35.28 2.81 -8.13
C LYS A 450 36.78 2.46 -8.22
N GLY A 451 37.11 1.19 -7.98
CA GLY A 451 38.46 0.67 -8.23
C GLY A 451 39.52 0.97 -7.16
N SER A 452 39.13 1.54 -6.00
CA SER A 452 39.98 1.69 -4.83
C SER A 452 39.38 0.95 -3.64
N LEU A 453 40.25 0.38 -2.80
CA LEU A 453 39.82 -0.26 -1.58
C LEU A 453 39.53 0.79 -0.50
N PHE A 454 38.47 0.57 0.29
CA PHE A 454 38.22 1.35 1.49
C PHE A 454 39.26 1.00 2.55
N VAL A 455 39.88 1.99 3.18
CA VAL A 455 40.82 1.77 4.26
C VAL A 455 40.02 1.77 5.57
N PRO A 456 39.96 0.63 6.29
CA PRO A 456 39.21 0.54 7.51
C PRO A 456 39.89 1.31 8.67
N ASN A 457 39.11 1.72 9.67
CA ASN A 457 39.58 2.44 10.82
C ASN A 457 38.99 1.86 12.12
N ASP A 458 39.81 1.83 13.16
CA ASP A 458 39.37 1.44 14.49
C ASP A 458 38.79 2.64 15.23
N THR A 459 37.72 2.39 16.00
CA THR A 459 37.09 3.41 16.84
C THR A 459 36.78 2.83 18.21
N ARG A 460 37.21 3.50 19.28
CA ARG A 460 36.86 3.13 20.65
C ARG A 460 36.38 4.36 21.40
N LEU A 461 35.21 4.25 22.03
CA LEU A 461 34.61 5.27 22.88
C LEU A 461 34.01 4.60 24.12
N ASN A 462 34.07 5.26 25.26
CA ASN A 462 33.40 4.84 26.49
C ASN A 462 33.06 6.07 27.37
N CYS A 463 32.29 5.87 28.42
CA CYS A 463 31.88 6.96 29.33
C CYS A 463 32.91 7.30 30.42
N THR A 464 34.08 6.66 30.41
CA THR A 464 35.11 6.83 31.45
C THR A 464 36.40 7.48 30.96
N THR A 465 37.18 6.78 30.15
CA THR A 465 38.51 7.19 29.67
C THR A 465 38.51 7.81 28.30
N ASP A 466 37.75 7.24 27.34
CA ASP A 466 37.80 7.60 25.94
C ASP A 466 36.48 8.29 25.53
N ARG A 467 36.21 9.45 26.17
CA ARG A 467 34.92 10.17 25.98
C ARG A 467 34.88 11.02 24.73
N CYS A 468 36.03 11.41 24.21
CA CYS A 468 36.14 12.31 23.08
C CYS A 468 37.35 11.98 22.24
N LEU A 469 37.15 11.80 20.95
CA LEU A 469 38.24 11.64 19.98
C LEU A 469 38.42 12.95 19.23
N ILE A 470 39.66 13.48 19.24
CA ILE A 470 40.02 14.64 18.43
C ILE A 470 40.74 14.14 17.18
N ILE A 471 40.08 14.31 16.03
CA ILE A 471 40.59 13.87 14.73
C ILE A 471 41.12 15.09 13.99
N THR A 472 42.39 15.06 13.63
CA THR A 472 43.07 16.16 12.91
C THR A 472 43.76 15.63 11.66
N GLY A 473 43.86 16.47 10.64
CA GLY A 473 44.58 16.14 9.41
C GLY A 473 44.27 17.16 8.29
N PRO A 474 45.09 17.18 7.23
CA PRO A 474 44.83 18.05 6.08
C PRO A 474 43.54 17.62 5.35
N ASN A 475 42.75 18.58 4.86
CA ASN A 475 41.48 18.34 4.20
C ASN A 475 41.57 17.34 3.02
N MET A 476 42.72 17.19 2.40
CA MET A 476 42.95 16.27 1.27
C MET A 476 43.32 14.84 1.71
N ALA A 477 43.55 14.57 2.98
CA ALA A 477 43.98 13.26 3.48
C ALA A 477 42.82 12.36 3.97
N GLY A 478 41.59 12.54 3.45
CA GLY A 478 40.46 11.68 3.78
C GLY A 478 39.64 12.09 5.00
N LEU A 479 39.87 13.23 5.62
CA LEU A 479 39.06 13.77 6.72
C LEU A 479 37.58 13.89 6.36
N SER A 480 37.28 14.12 5.07
CA SER A 480 35.90 14.14 4.56
C SER A 480 35.19 12.79 4.68
N LEU A 481 35.92 11.67 4.64
CA LEU A 481 35.37 10.32 4.81
C LEU A 481 35.06 9.98 6.27
N ILE A 482 35.89 10.53 7.21
CA ILE A 482 35.65 10.38 8.64
C ILE A 482 34.47 11.25 9.08
N HIS A 483 34.30 12.42 8.48
CA HIS A 483 33.20 13.33 8.78
C HIS A 483 31.82 12.86 8.24
N ILE A 484 31.75 11.88 7.37
CA ILE A 484 30.47 11.27 6.95
C ILE A 484 29.82 10.48 8.09
N SER A 485 30.60 10.03 9.07
CA SER A 485 30.11 9.31 10.25
C SER A 485 29.81 10.19 11.46
N GLU A 486 30.07 11.52 11.40
CA GLU A 486 29.81 12.43 12.52
C GLU A 486 28.58 13.33 12.30
N PRO A 487 27.60 13.33 13.24
CA PRO A 487 26.36 14.11 13.10
C PRO A 487 26.50 15.62 13.39
N THR A 488 27.70 16.14 13.70
CA THR A 488 27.86 17.49 14.30
C THR A 488 28.88 18.38 13.61
N ARG A 489 28.90 18.53 12.29
CA ARG A 489 29.73 19.56 11.69
C ARG A 489 28.96 20.89 11.61
N PRO A 490 29.35 21.98 12.31
CA PRO A 490 28.84 23.31 11.99
C PRO A 490 29.26 23.71 10.59
N LEU A 491 28.28 24.19 9.81
CA LEU A 491 28.46 24.67 8.41
C LEU A 491 29.25 25.98 8.32
N TYR A 492 30.37 26.10 9.03
CA TYR A 492 31.24 27.26 8.92
C TYR A 492 32.62 26.82 8.45
N ILE A 493 32.76 26.79 7.12
CA ILE A 493 34.07 27.06 6.50
C ILE A 493 33.78 27.91 5.27
N SER A 494 34.27 29.12 5.34
CA SER A 494 34.44 30.08 4.25
C SER A 494 35.10 29.46 3.01
#